data_37c0887552f5f698edbffc5b750d0b58
#
_entry.id   37c0887552f5f698edbffc5b750d0b58
#
_cell.length_a   1.000
_cell.length_b   1.000
_cell.length_c   1.000
_cell.angle_alpha   90.00
_cell.angle_beta   90.00
_cell.angle_gamma   90.00
#
_symmetry.space_group_name_H-M   'P 1'
#
loop_
_entity.id
_entity.type
_entity.pdbx_description
1 polymer ?
#
loop_
_entity_poly.entity_id
_entity_poly.type
_entity_poly.pdbx_seq_one_letter_code
_entity_poly.pdbx_strand_id
1 'polypeptide(L)'
;MGEVRHATRKPRAAWSLTGSALAVLAAALVLLGLNASRLNTGRISFYGELSVGVLAYAGAGGLIARRVRGNAIGWLLGLAGLSLAVAMLTEQYALYGLATAEGTVPAARVAGVLGGATVDLTVILLFYIVLLFPDGHLPSPRWRPVLWALAVVTAGLIIQQFQAGTRITGGLSNALDAAGVSYPNPLGVLPRHGWFSGLLAGIFILALVTVLLVIASVFVRRRGASPERRQQLAWLGYVGVLTVFWAAVLVLASLFAGGQDASWLTALWSLMFLTPVAGIPLACVVAVLKYRLYDLGRVVSRTVTYAIVTGLLVGVYAGLVLLATQVLTITSPVAVAGATLAAAALFGPLRSRVQHRVDRRFNRARYSAERLLASFAARLTEELDADAVTEDLARSVHVALEPAHLSIWLAERR
;
A
#
# COMPACT_ATOMS: atom_id res chain seq x y z
N MET A 1 4.82 -29.00 -35.48
CA MET A 1 6.06 -28.26 -35.10
C MET A 1 5.79 -26.73 -34.96
N GLY A 2 4.70 -26.31 -34.32
CA GLY A 2 4.17 -24.93 -34.29
C GLY A 2 3.91 -24.30 -32.92
N GLU A 3 4.09 -24.99 -31.79
CA GLU A 3 3.62 -24.48 -30.47
C GLU A 3 4.69 -23.93 -29.50
N VAL A 4 5.97 -23.98 -29.84
CA VAL A 4 7.05 -23.64 -28.89
C VAL A 4 7.42 -22.14 -28.85
N ARG A 5 6.93 -21.32 -29.79
CA ARG A 5 7.38 -19.91 -29.89
C ARG A 5 6.61 -18.86 -29.05
N HIS A 6 5.47 -19.20 -28.45
CA HIS A 6 4.67 -18.21 -27.69
C HIS A 6 5.01 -18.10 -26.19
N ALA A 7 5.76 -19.04 -25.60
CA ALA A 7 6.01 -19.09 -24.15
C ALA A 7 7.10 -18.14 -23.63
N THR A 8 7.98 -17.61 -24.50
CA THR A 8 9.17 -16.84 -24.08
C THR A 8 8.98 -15.32 -24.10
N ARG A 9 7.92 -14.80 -24.72
CA ARG A 9 7.72 -13.33 -24.83
C ARG A 9 7.22 -12.64 -23.54
N LYS A 10 6.41 -13.32 -22.71
CA LYS A 10 5.75 -12.71 -21.53
C LYS A 10 6.69 -12.25 -20.42
N PRO A 11 7.77 -12.97 -20.03
CA PRO A 11 8.68 -12.49 -18.99
C PRO A 11 9.48 -11.24 -19.41
N ARG A 12 9.81 -11.11 -20.69
CA ARG A 12 10.49 -9.91 -21.21
C ARG A 12 9.59 -8.67 -21.14
N ALA A 13 8.31 -8.79 -21.44
CA ALA A 13 7.35 -7.67 -21.35
C ALA A 13 7.12 -7.17 -19.92
N ALA A 14 7.16 -8.05 -18.90
CA ALA A 14 7.06 -7.62 -17.51
C ALA A 14 8.28 -6.78 -17.08
N TRP A 15 9.49 -7.19 -17.51
CA TRP A 15 10.70 -6.41 -17.24
C TRP A 15 10.77 -5.12 -18.02
N SER A 16 10.27 -5.07 -19.27
CA SER A 16 10.22 -3.82 -20.03
C SER A 16 9.31 -2.79 -19.35
N LEU A 17 8.16 -3.21 -18.84
CA LEU A 17 7.25 -2.31 -18.09
C LEU A 17 7.91 -1.76 -16.81
N THR A 18 8.56 -2.62 -16.03
CA THR A 18 9.32 -2.19 -14.84
C THR A 18 10.47 -1.26 -15.22
N GLY A 19 11.25 -1.63 -16.24
CA GLY A 19 12.36 -0.81 -16.75
C GLY A 19 11.90 0.55 -17.25
N SER A 20 10.76 0.61 -17.98
CA SER A 20 10.17 1.87 -18.42
C SER A 20 9.75 2.75 -17.24
N ALA A 21 9.11 2.18 -16.21
CA ALA A 21 8.73 2.94 -15.02
C ALA A 21 9.95 3.52 -14.29
N LEU A 22 11.03 2.76 -14.19
CA LEU A 22 12.29 3.21 -13.57
C LEU A 22 12.99 4.29 -14.39
N ALA A 23 13.02 4.16 -15.72
CA ALA A 23 13.60 5.17 -16.61
C ALA A 23 12.83 6.50 -16.55
N VAL A 24 11.49 6.42 -16.55
CA VAL A 24 10.62 7.60 -16.40
C VAL A 24 10.81 8.24 -15.02
N LEU A 25 10.90 7.44 -13.95
CA LEU A 25 11.19 7.94 -12.62
C LEU A 25 12.54 8.65 -12.56
N ALA A 26 13.59 8.08 -13.16
CA ALA A 26 14.91 8.71 -13.19
C ALA A 26 14.85 10.09 -13.89
N ALA A 27 14.14 10.19 -15.02
CA ALA A 27 13.94 11.46 -15.70
C ALA A 27 13.16 12.48 -14.82
N ALA A 28 12.12 12.02 -14.12
CA ALA A 28 11.35 12.85 -13.20
C ALA A 28 12.21 13.37 -12.03
N LEU A 29 13.11 12.56 -11.49
CA LEU A 29 14.01 12.93 -10.40
C LEU A 29 15.10 13.95 -10.86
N VAL A 30 15.58 13.83 -12.09
CA VAL A 30 16.48 14.84 -12.67
C VAL A 30 15.75 16.19 -12.75
N LEU A 31 14.54 16.22 -13.29
CA LEU A 31 13.75 17.46 -13.34
C LEU A 31 13.39 17.99 -11.94
N LEU A 32 13.10 17.11 -10.97
CA LEU A 32 12.90 17.50 -9.58
C LEU A 32 14.13 18.22 -9.01
N GLY A 33 15.34 17.71 -9.30
CA GLY A 33 16.58 18.36 -8.92
C GLY A 33 16.74 19.75 -9.54
N LEU A 34 16.40 19.92 -10.82
CA LEU A 34 16.41 21.20 -11.52
C LEU A 34 15.37 22.19 -10.99
N ASN A 35 14.24 21.69 -10.50
CA ASN A 35 13.14 22.47 -9.93
C ASN A 35 13.28 22.72 -8.42
N ALA A 36 14.31 22.21 -7.76
CA ALA A 36 14.40 22.20 -6.29
C ALA A 36 14.33 23.62 -5.67
N SER A 37 14.84 24.63 -6.37
CA SER A 37 14.76 26.03 -5.94
C SER A 37 13.34 26.62 -5.95
N ARG A 38 12.40 26.00 -6.65
CA ARG A 38 10.99 26.40 -6.77
C ARG A 38 10.08 25.65 -5.81
N LEU A 39 10.60 24.65 -5.08
CA LEU A 39 9.85 23.77 -4.21
C LEU A 39 10.27 23.96 -2.74
N ASN A 40 9.31 23.87 -1.83
CA ASN A 40 9.60 23.80 -0.41
C ASN A 40 9.97 22.35 0.00
N THR A 41 10.57 22.23 1.20
CA THR A 41 11.02 20.93 1.74
C THR A 41 9.89 19.89 1.80
N GLY A 42 8.67 20.29 2.17
CA GLY A 42 7.53 19.37 2.26
C GLY A 42 7.15 18.78 0.90
N ARG A 43 7.23 19.56 -0.18
CA ARG A 43 6.97 19.08 -1.55
C ARG A 43 8.07 18.16 -2.05
N ILE A 44 9.31 18.48 -1.77
CA ILE A 44 10.45 17.60 -2.11
C ILE A 44 10.29 16.26 -1.39
N SER A 45 9.92 16.26 -0.10
CA SER A 45 9.62 15.05 0.66
C SER A 45 8.49 14.24 0.03
N PHE A 46 7.40 14.89 -0.38
CA PHE A 46 6.26 14.24 -1.05
C PHE A 46 6.66 13.54 -2.35
N TYR A 47 7.52 14.14 -3.18
CA TYR A 47 8.06 13.46 -4.37
C TYR A 47 8.96 12.28 -4.00
N GLY A 48 9.66 12.34 -2.87
CA GLY A 48 10.36 11.19 -2.29
C GLY A 48 9.40 10.02 -2.00
N GLU A 49 8.26 10.31 -1.37
CA GLU A 49 7.22 9.32 -1.08
C GLU A 49 6.60 8.73 -2.34
N LEU A 50 6.32 9.55 -3.35
CA LEU A 50 5.87 9.08 -4.66
C LEU A 50 6.89 8.18 -5.33
N SER A 51 8.19 8.50 -5.22
CA SER A 51 9.28 7.67 -5.76
C SER A 51 9.31 6.29 -5.11
N VAL A 52 9.12 6.22 -3.78
CA VAL A 52 8.93 4.93 -3.08
C VAL A 52 7.72 4.19 -3.63
N GLY A 53 6.62 4.89 -3.90
CA GLY A 53 5.44 4.33 -4.56
C GLY A 53 5.75 3.70 -5.92
N VAL A 54 6.40 4.45 -6.81
CA VAL A 54 6.80 3.95 -8.14
C VAL A 54 7.64 2.68 -8.02
N LEU A 55 8.65 2.69 -7.14
CA LEU A 55 9.52 1.53 -6.91
C LEU A 55 8.73 0.32 -6.38
N ALA A 56 7.84 0.55 -5.43
CA ALA A 56 7.02 -0.50 -4.83
C ALA A 56 6.05 -1.11 -5.86
N TYR A 57 5.31 -0.28 -6.61
CA TYR A 57 4.35 -0.73 -7.61
C TYR A 57 5.03 -1.41 -8.80
N ALA A 58 6.06 -0.80 -9.40
CA ALA A 58 6.78 -1.35 -10.53
C ALA A 58 7.54 -2.63 -10.15
N GLY A 59 8.20 -2.64 -8.99
CA GLY A 59 8.92 -3.81 -8.48
C GLY A 59 7.99 -4.97 -8.15
N ALA A 60 6.90 -4.72 -7.41
CA ALA A 60 5.88 -5.72 -7.11
C ALA A 60 5.23 -6.27 -8.37
N GLY A 61 4.88 -5.38 -9.31
CA GLY A 61 4.30 -5.71 -10.60
C GLY A 61 5.18 -6.65 -11.41
N GLY A 62 6.45 -6.28 -11.60
CA GLY A 62 7.44 -7.09 -12.32
C GLY A 62 7.67 -8.46 -11.67
N LEU A 63 7.76 -8.50 -10.34
CA LEU A 63 7.97 -9.71 -9.58
C LEU A 63 6.79 -10.69 -9.68
N ILE A 64 5.55 -10.19 -9.51
CA ILE A 64 4.34 -11.01 -9.60
C ILE A 64 4.10 -11.47 -11.04
N ALA A 65 4.17 -10.57 -12.03
CA ALA A 65 3.96 -10.89 -13.43
C ALA A 65 4.94 -11.96 -13.96
N ARG A 66 6.17 -11.98 -13.42
CA ARG A 66 7.17 -12.98 -13.74
C ARG A 66 6.88 -14.33 -13.07
N ARG A 67 6.57 -14.32 -11.76
CA ARG A 67 6.47 -15.55 -10.98
C ARG A 67 5.11 -16.24 -11.09
N VAL A 68 4.05 -15.46 -11.29
CA VAL A 68 2.67 -15.97 -11.37
C VAL A 68 2.08 -15.67 -12.74
N ARG A 69 2.34 -16.61 -13.69
CA ARG A 69 1.82 -16.49 -15.06
C ARG A 69 0.29 -16.44 -15.06
N GLY A 70 -0.28 -15.48 -15.80
CA GLY A 70 -1.74 -15.33 -15.92
C GLY A 70 -2.42 -14.49 -14.84
N ASN A 71 -1.70 -14.03 -13.80
CA ASN A 71 -2.27 -13.14 -12.80
C ASN A 71 -2.25 -11.68 -13.29
N ALA A 72 -3.44 -11.08 -13.45
CA ALA A 72 -3.60 -9.70 -13.92
C ALA A 72 -3.03 -8.67 -12.92
N ILE A 73 -2.94 -8.99 -11.62
CA ILE A 73 -2.49 -8.06 -10.58
C ILE A 73 -1.06 -7.59 -10.83
N GLY A 74 -0.17 -8.48 -11.28
CA GLY A 74 1.20 -8.08 -11.60
C GLY A 74 1.27 -7.01 -12.69
N TRP A 75 0.44 -7.13 -13.72
CA TRP A 75 0.36 -6.15 -14.81
C TRP A 75 -0.28 -4.84 -14.37
N LEU A 76 -1.34 -4.91 -13.57
CA LEU A 76 -2.01 -3.73 -13.01
C LEU A 76 -1.09 -2.93 -12.08
N LEU A 77 -0.33 -3.62 -11.22
CA LEU A 77 0.67 -2.98 -10.36
C LEU A 77 1.78 -2.32 -11.20
N GLY A 78 2.32 -3.02 -12.20
CA GLY A 78 3.33 -2.44 -13.10
C GLY A 78 2.82 -1.21 -13.84
N LEU A 79 1.57 -1.26 -14.32
CA LEU A 79 0.92 -0.13 -15.00
C LEU A 79 0.66 1.04 -14.03
N ALA A 80 0.25 0.76 -12.79
CA ALA A 80 0.08 1.79 -11.76
C ALA A 80 1.42 2.47 -11.43
N GLY A 81 2.51 1.70 -11.30
CA GLY A 81 3.85 2.26 -11.12
C GLY A 81 4.32 3.13 -12.29
N LEU A 82 4.07 2.69 -13.53
CA LEU A 82 4.39 3.48 -14.71
C LEU A 82 3.54 4.75 -14.78
N SER A 83 2.23 4.65 -14.53
CA SER A 83 1.32 5.81 -14.52
C SER A 83 1.75 6.84 -13.49
N LEU A 84 2.13 6.41 -12.28
CA LEU A 84 2.62 7.29 -11.23
C LEU A 84 3.95 7.98 -11.62
N ALA A 85 4.87 7.23 -12.25
CA ALA A 85 6.12 7.80 -12.74
C ALA A 85 5.88 8.85 -13.85
N VAL A 86 4.95 8.58 -14.77
CA VAL A 86 4.55 9.53 -15.82
C VAL A 86 3.90 10.76 -15.21
N ALA A 87 3.05 10.61 -14.19
CA ALA A 87 2.45 11.73 -13.47
C ALA A 87 3.53 12.65 -12.87
N MET A 88 4.53 12.07 -12.19
CA MET A 88 5.67 12.81 -11.66
C MET A 88 6.47 13.52 -12.75
N LEU A 89 6.78 12.82 -13.84
CA LEU A 89 7.56 13.39 -14.94
C LEU A 89 6.83 14.57 -15.58
N THR A 90 5.56 14.41 -15.91
CA THR A 90 4.77 15.46 -16.58
C THR A 90 4.53 16.68 -15.69
N GLU A 91 4.35 16.48 -14.40
CA GLU A 91 4.25 17.58 -13.43
C GLU A 91 5.58 18.33 -13.29
N GLN A 92 6.71 17.62 -13.15
CA GLN A 92 8.03 18.24 -13.07
C GLN A 92 8.43 18.92 -14.39
N TYR A 93 8.06 18.37 -15.53
CA TYR A 93 8.27 18.97 -16.83
C TYR A 93 7.48 20.28 -17.00
N ALA A 94 6.20 20.28 -16.56
CA ALA A 94 5.37 21.47 -16.56
C ALA A 94 5.96 22.56 -15.64
N LEU A 95 6.40 22.19 -14.44
CA LEU A 95 7.02 23.12 -13.49
C LEU A 95 8.32 23.71 -14.05
N TYR A 96 9.15 22.88 -14.70
CA TYR A 96 10.38 23.34 -15.31
C TYR A 96 10.11 24.38 -16.41
N GLY A 97 9.20 24.09 -17.35
CA GLY A 97 8.92 24.96 -18.48
C GLY A 97 8.05 26.19 -18.18
N LEU A 98 7.35 26.21 -17.03
CA LEU A 98 6.44 27.30 -16.67
C LEU A 98 6.94 28.17 -15.52
N ALA A 99 7.90 27.69 -14.70
CA ALA A 99 8.37 28.40 -13.52
C ALA A 99 9.90 28.46 -13.42
N THR A 100 10.62 27.40 -13.79
CA THR A 100 12.09 27.34 -13.58
C THR A 100 12.82 27.91 -14.78
N ALA A 101 12.47 27.50 -16.00
CA ALA A 101 13.05 27.94 -17.26
C ALA A 101 11.91 28.25 -18.27
N GLU A 102 11.23 29.36 -18.04
CA GLU A 102 10.03 29.72 -18.79
C GLU A 102 10.25 29.72 -20.30
N GLY A 103 9.36 29.06 -21.03
CA GLY A 103 9.35 29.04 -22.49
C GLY A 103 10.44 28.18 -23.14
N THR A 104 11.32 27.53 -22.36
CA THR A 104 12.43 26.73 -22.93
C THR A 104 12.01 25.35 -23.43
N VAL A 105 10.90 24.82 -22.95
CA VAL A 105 10.41 23.48 -23.34
C VAL A 105 9.02 23.56 -23.97
N PRO A 106 8.77 22.79 -25.05
CA PRO A 106 7.49 22.81 -25.75
C PRO A 106 6.40 22.13 -24.93
N ALA A 107 5.14 22.52 -25.16
CA ALA A 107 3.95 21.85 -24.60
C ALA A 107 3.92 21.70 -23.07
N ALA A 108 4.66 22.50 -22.29
CA ALA A 108 4.69 22.44 -20.83
C ALA A 108 3.30 22.54 -20.19
N ARG A 109 2.38 23.37 -20.76
CA ARG A 109 1.00 23.49 -20.30
C ARG A 109 0.20 22.19 -20.50
N VAL A 110 0.40 21.51 -21.63
CA VAL A 110 -0.25 20.21 -21.91
C VAL A 110 0.27 19.14 -20.96
N ALA A 111 1.57 19.15 -20.66
CA ALA A 111 2.16 18.22 -19.70
C ALA A 111 1.51 18.34 -18.30
N GLY A 112 1.19 19.55 -17.85
CA GLY A 112 0.46 19.75 -16.59
C GLY A 112 -0.95 19.12 -16.58
N VAL A 113 -1.66 19.15 -17.70
CA VAL A 113 -2.97 18.46 -17.83
C VAL A 113 -2.80 16.95 -17.83
N LEU A 114 -1.81 16.44 -18.56
CA LEU A 114 -1.51 14.99 -18.60
C LEU A 114 -1.10 14.45 -17.22
N GLY A 115 -0.42 15.26 -16.42
CA GLY A 115 -0.11 14.93 -15.04
C GLY A 115 -1.36 14.58 -14.23
N GLY A 116 -2.41 15.41 -14.29
CA GLY A 116 -3.69 15.14 -13.64
C GLY A 116 -4.34 13.84 -14.14
N ALA A 117 -4.43 13.67 -15.46
CA ALA A 117 -5.04 12.46 -16.04
C ALA A 117 -4.32 11.16 -15.65
N THR A 118 -3.00 11.19 -15.54
CA THR A 118 -2.21 10.00 -15.14
C THR A 118 -2.32 9.69 -13.64
N VAL A 119 -2.53 10.72 -12.80
CA VAL A 119 -2.88 10.54 -11.39
C VAL A 119 -4.22 9.82 -11.25
N ASP A 120 -5.25 10.31 -11.93
CA ASP A 120 -6.57 9.70 -11.93
C ASP A 120 -6.52 8.24 -12.37
N LEU A 121 -5.76 7.95 -13.43
CA LEU A 121 -5.52 6.59 -13.89
C LEU A 121 -4.85 5.72 -12.82
N THR A 122 -3.86 6.26 -12.09
CA THR A 122 -3.21 5.52 -11.00
C THR A 122 -4.21 5.14 -9.92
N VAL A 123 -5.03 6.09 -9.47
CA VAL A 123 -6.05 5.85 -8.43
C VAL A 123 -7.05 4.78 -8.87
N ILE A 124 -7.53 4.84 -10.10
CA ILE A 124 -8.47 3.84 -10.64
C ILE A 124 -7.82 2.46 -10.74
N LEU A 125 -6.56 2.37 -11.14
CA LEU A 125 -5.83 1.10 -11.18
C LEU A 125 -5.76 0.43 -9.80
N LEU A 126 -5.69 1.21 -8.70
CA LEU A 126 -5.76 0.66 -7.35
C LEU A 126 -7.11 -0.02 -7.08
N PHE A 127 -8.22 0.55 -7.52
CA PHE A 127 -9.54 -0.07 -7.37
C PHE A 127 -9.67 -1.34 -8.23
N TYR A 128 -9.09 -1.39 -9.43
CA TYR A 128 -9.01 -2.62 -10.21
C TYR A 128 -8.19 -3.69 -9.49
N ILE A 129 -7.04 -3.32 -8.90
CA ILE A 129 -6.21 -4.24 -8.13
C ILE A 129 -7.03 -4.82 -6.97
N VAL A 130 -7.70 -3.99 -6.17
CA VAL A 130 -8.52 -4.43 -5.03
C VAL A 130 -9.67 -5.33 -5.50
N LEU A 131 -10.37 -4.97 -6.59
CA LEU A 131 -11.49 -5.74 -7.13
C LEU A 131 -11.05 -7.12 -7.65
N LEU A 132 -9.86 -7.26 -8.20
CA LEU A 132 -9.35 -8.50 -8.79
C LEU A 132 -8.45 -9.32 -7.82
N PHE A 133 -8.11 -8.77 -6.66
CA PHE A 133 -7.24 -9.43 -5.68
C PHE A 133 -7.91 -10.65 -5.03
N PRO A 134 -7.18 -11.78 -4.74
CA PRO A 134 -5.74 -12.01 -4.96
C PRO A 134 -5.42 -12.69 -6.30
N ASP A 135 -6.38 -13.26 -6.99
CA ASP A 135 -6.20 -14.22 -8.10
C ASP A 135 -6.16 -13.56 -9.49
N GLY A 136 -6.44 -12.28 -9.57
CA GLY A 136 -6.60 -11.58 -10.84
C GLY A 136 -7.96 -11.79 -11.52
N HIS A 137 -8.96 -12.34 -10.79
CA HIS A 137 -10.30 -12.66 -11.29
C HIS A 137 -11.39 -11.99 -10.45
N LEU A 138 -12.57 -11.79 -11.06
CA LEU A 138 -13.74 -11.28 -10.33
C LEU A 138 -14.26 -12.31 -9.32
N PRO A 139 -14.92 -11.87 -8.22
CA PRO A 139 -15.54 -12.78 -7.24
C PRO A 139 -16.55 -13.75 -7.87
N SER A 140 -17.32 -13.25 -8.82
CA SER A 140 -18.27 -14.01 -9.64
C SER A 140 -18.64 -13.21 -10.89
N PRO A 141 -19.29 -13.81 -11.91
CA PRO A 141 -19.76 -13.08 -13.09
C PRO A 141 -20.70 -11.91 -12.78
N ARG A 142 -21.40 -11.95 -11.63
CA ARG A 142 -22.30 -10.87 -11.17
C ARG A 142 -21.57 -9.56 -10.85
N TRP A 143 -20.25 -9.58 -10.72
CA TRP A 143 -19.42 -8.40 -10.46
C TRP A 143 -18.92 -7.70 -11.72
N ARG A 144 -19.27 -8.23 -12.93
CA ARG A 144 -18.96 -7.59 -14.20
C ARG A 144 -19.48 -6.13 -14.30
N PRO A 145 -20.69 -5.80 -13.82
CA PRO A 145 -21.15 -4.40 -13.83
C PRO A 145 -20.23 -3.44 -13.06
N VAL A 146 -19.62 -3.89 -11.95
CA VAL A 146 -18.67 -3.06 -11.18
C VAL A 146 -17.39 -2.80 -11.99
N LEU A 147 -16.93 -3.79 -12.77
CA LEU A 147 -15.80 -3.61 -13.68
C LEU A 147 -16.11 -2.56 -14.75
N TRP A 148 -17.31 -2.60 -15.34
CA TRP A 148 -17.76 -1.62 -16.33
C TRP A 148 -17.98 -0.24 -15.70
N ALA A 149 -18.50 -0.18 -14.48
CA ALA A 149 -18.64 1.07 -13.74
C ALA A 149 -17.28 1.75 -13.50
N LEU A 150 -16.24 0.97 -13.11
CA LEU A 150 -14.88 1.48 -13.03
C LEU A 150 -14.38 2.03 -14.37
N ALA A 151 -14.68 1.35 -15.49
CA ALA A 151 -14.29 1.82 -16.81
C ALA A 151 -14.99 3.13 -17.18
N VAL A 152 -16.29 3.27 -16.88
CA VAL A 152 -17.05 4.51 -17.09
C VAL A 152 -16.51 5.64 -16.21
N VAL A 153 -16.21 5.37 -14.95
CA VAL A 153 -15.59 6.34 -14.04
C VAL A 153 -14.22 6.79 -14.57
N THR A 154 -13.40 5.85 -15.03
CA THR A 154 -12.09 6.16 -15.65
C THR A 154 -12.25 7.10 -16.84
N ALA A 155 -13.16 6.76 -17.76
CA ALA A 155 -13.44 7.59 -18.93
C ALA A 155 -13.93 8.98 -18.51
N GLY A 156 -14.80 9.06 -17.51
CA GLY A 156 -15.33 10.33 -16.98
C GLY A 156 -14.26 11.22 -16.38
N LEU A 157 -13.33 10.67 -15.59
CA LEU A 157 -12.21 11.41 -15.01
C LEU A 157 -11.24 11.91 -16.09
N ILE A 158 -10.98 11.10 -17.13
CA ILE A 158 -10.17 11.54 -18.26
C ILE A 158 -10.88 12.66 -19.04
N ILE A 159 -12.18 12.52 -19.29
CA ILE A 159 -12.98 13.53 -19.99
C ILE A 159 -13.05 14.84 -19.19
N GLN A 160 -13.10 14.76 -17.87
CA GLN A 160 -13.07 15.93 -16.98
C GLN A 160 -11.83 16.81 -17.21
N GLN A 161 -10.70 16.22 -17.59
CA GLN A 161 -9.47 16.97 -17.88
C GLN A 161 -9.61 17.91 -19.09
N PHE A 162 -10.64 17.74 -19.92
CA PHE A 162 -10.93 18.60 -21.07
C PHE A 162 -11.96 19.72 -20.77
N GLN A 163 -12.25 19.97 -19.50
CA GLN A 163 -13.21 21.00 -19.09
C GLN A 163 -12.63 22.41 -19.28
N ALA A 164 -13.37 23.27 -20.00
CA ALA A 164 -12.99 24.65 -20.25
C ALA A 164 -13.03 25.48 -18.96
N GLY A 165 -12.18 26.52 -18.90
CA GLY A 165 -12.15 27.47 -17.79
C GLY A 165 -11.64 26.91 -16.45
N THR A 166 -11.15 25.66 -16.40
CA THR A 166 -10.39 25.14 -15.28
C THR A 166 -8.98 25.73 -15.27
N ARG A 167 -8.45 25.98 -14.09
CA ARG A 167 -7.05 26.37 -13.93
C ARG A 167 -6.23 25.16 -13.56
N ILE A 168 -5.06 25.04 -14.17
CA ILE A 168 -4.11 23.99 -13.88
C ILE A 168 -3.11 24.51 -12.85
N THR A 169 -3.07 23.86 -11.70
CA THR A 169 -2.24 24.24 -10.55
C THR A 169 -1.14 23.21 -10.27
N GLY A 170 -1.04 22.18 -11.09
CA GLY A 170 -0.20 21.00 -10.91
C GLY A 170 -1.05 19.79 -10.48
N GLY A 171 -0.46 18.61 -10.61
CA GLY A 171 -1.15 17.36 -10.33
C GLY A 171 -1.26 17.02 -8.84
N LEU A 172 -0.49 16.02 -8.42
CA LEU A 172 -0.53 15.49 -7.05
C LEU A 172 -0.10 16.47 -5.95
N SER A 173 0.85 17.36 -6.25
CA SER A 173 1.50 18.22 -5.26
C SER A 173 1.05 19.67 -5.31
N ASN A 174 0.22 20.04 -6.27
CA ASN A 174 -0.06 21.46 -6.59
C ASN A 174 1.23 22.29 -6.73
N ALA A 175 2.26 21.70 -7.33
CA ALA A 175 3.59 22.29 -7.41
C ALA A 175 3.60 23.59 -8.18
N LEU A 176 2.80 23.70 -9.26
CA LEU A 176 2.64 24.91 -10.05
C LEU A 176 2.03 26.05 -9.25
N ASP A 177 0.96 25.76 -8.50
CA ASP A 177 0.30 26.75 -7.63
C ASP A 177 1.28 27.27 -6.56
N ALA A 178 2.05 26.38 -5.96
CA ALA A 178 3.08 26.76 -4.99
C ALA A 178 4.20 27.62 -5.58
N ALA A 179 4.49 27.44 -6.87
CA ALA A 179 5.43 28.28 -7.59
C ALA A 179 4.79 29.61 -8.09
N GLY A 180 3.54 29.89 -7.73
CA GLY A 180 2.79 31.05 -8.19
C GLY A 180 2.32 30.97 -9.65
N VAL A 181 2.39 29.77 -10.26
CA VAL A 181 2.05 29.54 -11.66
C VAL A 181 0.70 28.86 -11.78
N SER A 182 -0.27 29.58 -12.32
CA SER A 182 -1.61 29.06 -12.62
C SER A 182 -2.02 29.52 -14.00
N TYR A 183 -2.49 28.60 -14.85
CA TYR A 183 -2.87 28.93 -16.22
C TYR A 183 -4.17 28.23 -16.63
N PRO A 184 -4.91 28.82 -17.61
CA PRO A 184 -6.12 28.20 -18.13
C PRO A 184 -5.77 26.87 -18.82
N ASN A 185 -6.66 25.89 -18.70
CA ASN A 185 -6.48 24.59 -19.33
C ASN A 185 -6.37 24.71 -20.86
N PRO A 186 -5.23 24.38 -21.47
CA PRO A 186 -5.04 24.49 -22.91
C PRO A 186 -5.87 23.48 -23.71
N LEU A 187 -6.34 22.39 -23.07
CA LEU A 187 -7.16 21.34 -23.67
C LEU A 187 -8.64 21.52 -23.32
N GLY A 188 -9.01 22.60 -22.66
CA GLY A 188 -10.36 22.87 -22.18
C GLY A 188 -11.32 23.25 -23.30
N VAL A 189 -11.99 22.26 -23.89
CA VAL A 189 -12.97 22.42 -24.96
C VAL A 189 -14.42 22.11 -24.51
N LEU A 190 -14.60 21.43 -23.39
CA LEU A 190 -15.90 21.03 -22.87
C LEU A 190 -16.48 22.08 -21.93
N PRO A 191 -17.83 22.30 -21.92
CA PRO A 191 -18.42 23.33 -21.11
C PRO A 191 -18.25 23.08 -19.61
N ARG A 192 -18.09 24.17 -18.83
CA ARG A 192 -17.97 24.08 -17.37
C ARG A 192 -19.32 23.93 -16.67
N HIS A 193 -20.39 24.44 -17.27
CA HIS A 193 -21.73 24.51 -16.70
C HIS A 193 -22.77 23.83 -17.60
N GLY A 194 -23.99 23.72 -17.12
CA GLY A 194 -25.09 23.11 -17.84
C GLY A 194 -25.08 21.58 -17.76
N TRP A 195 -25.45 20.92 -18.85
CA TRP A 195 -25.57 19.45 -18.90
C TRP A 195 -24.29 18.69 -18.53
N PHE A 196 -23.13 19.27 -18.86
CA PHE A 196 -21.83 18.59 -18.59
C PHE A 196 -21.51 18.55 -17.09
N SER A 197 -21.82 19.59 -16.32
CA SER A 197 -21.66 19.55 -14.86
C SER A 197 -22.56 18.51 -14.20
N GLY A 198 -23.79 18.32 -14.71
CA GLY A 198 -24.70 17.27 -14.27
C GLY A 198 -24.16 15.87 -14.59
N LEU A 199 -23.57 15.68 -15.78
CA LEU A 199 -22.90 14.44 -16.15
C LEU A 199 -21.73 14.12 -15.20
N LEU A 200 -20.86 15.07 -14.92
CA LEU A 200 -19.74 14.90 -13.99
C LEU A 200 -20.22 14.60 -12.57
N ALA A 201 -21.27 15.26 -12.09
CA ALA A 201 -21.87 14.93 -10.80
C ALA A 201 -22.39 13.49 -10.76
N GLY A 202 -23.06 13.03 -11.83
CA GLY A 202 -23.48 11.64 -11.98
C GLY A 202 -22.31 10.65 -11.97
N ILE A 203 -21.21 10.97 -12.67
CA ILE A 203 -19.98 10.16 -12.67
C ILE A 203 -19.36 10.13 -11.26
N PHE A 204 -19.36 11.23 -10.53
CA PHE A 204 -18.86 11.28 -9.16
C PHE A 204 -19.69 10.41 -8.21
N ILE A 205 -21.01 10.44 -8.31
CA ILE A 205 -21.92 9.57 -7.55
C ILE A 205 -21.64 8.09 -7.92
N LEU A 206 -21.52 7.80 -9.23
CA LEU A 206 -21.18 6.46 -9.70
C LEU A 206 -19.83 6.00 -9.15
N ALA A 207 -18.83 6.88 -9.09
CA ALA A 207 -17.52 6.59 -8.53
C ALA A 207 -17.64 6.21 -7.04
N LEU A 208 -18.38 7.00 -6.25
CA LEU A 208 -18.61 6.73 -4.82
C LEU A 208 -19.27 5.37 -4.61
N VAL A 209 -20.35 5.07 -5.34
CA VAL A 209 -21.05 3.79 -5.27
C VAL A 209 -20.11 2.65 -5.68
N THR A 210 -19.32 2.85 -6.74
CA THR A 210 -18.38 1.84 -7.25
C THR A 210 -17.28 1.55 -6.23
N VAL A 211 -16.71 2.56 -5.56
CA VAL A 211 -15.74 2.39 -4.48
C VAL A 211 -16.33 1.57 -3.34
N LEU A 212 -17.56 1.88 -2.90
CA LEU A 212 -18.24 1.10 -1.86
C LEU A 212 -18.45 -0.36 -2.27
N LEU A 213 -18.81 -0.61 -3.54
CA LEU A 213 -18.95 -1.96 -4.08
C LEU A 213 -17.58 -2.68 -4.13
N VAL A 214 -16.51 -2.01 -4.55
CA VAL A 214 -15.15 -2.59 -4.53
C VAL A 214 -14.75 -3.00 -3.12
N ILE A 215 -15.00 -2.16 -2.13
CA ILE A 215 -14.75 -2.49 -0.71
C ILE A 215 -15.61 -3.69 -0.29
N ALA A 216 -16.91 -3.68 -0.62
CA ALA A 216 -17.83 -4.79 -0.33
C ALA A 216 -17.38 -6.11 -0.96
N SER A 217 -16.75 -6.07 -2.15
CA SER A 217 -16.21 -7.26 -2.82
C SER A 217 -15.21 -8.03 -1.96
N VAL A 218 -14.39 -7.33 -1.18
CA VAL A 218 -13.40 -7.94 -0.26
C VAL A 218 -14.12 -8.72 0.85
N PHE A 219 -15.19 -8.17 1.41
CA PHE A 219 -15.98 -8.84 2.43
C PHE A 219 -16.74 -10.06 1.89
N VAL A 220 -17.31 -9.94 0.69
CA VAL A 220 -18.00 -11.07 0.01
C VAL A 220 -17.02 -12.20 -0.25
N ARG A 221 -15.83 -11.91 -0.77
CA ARG A 221 -14.77 -12.92 -0.97
C ARG A 221 -14.38 -13.61 0.33
N ARG A 222 -14.28 -12.85 1.43
CA ARG A 222 -13.83 -13.38 2.72
C ARG A 222 -14.83 -14.40 3.29
N ARG A 223 -16.14 -14.24 3.04
CA ARG A 223 -17.18 -15.15 3.58
C ARG A 223 -17.08 -16.58 3.05
N GLY A 224 -16.76 -16.76 1.76
CA GLY A 224 -16.63 -18.06 1.10
C GLY A 224 -15.18 -18.52 0.89
N ALA A 225 -14.18 -17.84 1.48
CA ALA A 225 -12.78 -18.11 1.23
C ALA A 225 -12.23 -19.25 2.08
N SER A 226 -11.29 -20.05 1.50
CA SER A 226 -10.43 -20.95 2.25
C SER A 226 -9.60 -20.20 3.30
N PRO A 227 -9.07 -20.89 4.35
CA PRO A 227 -8.22 -20.27 5.36
C PRO A 227 -7.06 -19.47 4.76
N GLU A 228 -6.43 -19.98 3.71
CA GLU A 228 -5.34 -19.31 2.98
C GLU A 228 -5.80 -18.02 2.30
N ARG A 229 -6.92 -18.06 1.56
CA ARG A 229 -7.49 -16.86 0.92
C ARG A 229 -7.94 -15.82 1.95
N ARG A 230 -8.49 -16.25 3.08
CA ARG A 230 -8.85 -15.31 4.17
C ARG A 230 -7.62 -14.58 4.70
N GLN A 231 -6.50 -15.25 4.79
CA GLN A 231 -5.24 -14.66 5.24
C GLN A 231 -4.65 -13.72 4.18
N GLN A 232 -4.73 -14.07 2.88
CA GLN A 232 -4.36 -13.17 1.78
C GLN A 232 -5.18 -11.88 1.82
N LEU A 233 -6.50 -12.00 1.90
CA LEU A 233 -7.40 -10.85 1.99
C LEU A 233 -7.18 -10.02 3.27
N ALA A 234 -6.74 -10.64 4.37
CA ALA A 234 -6.42 -9.93 5.60
C ALA A 234 -5.26 -8.94 5.43
N TRP A 235 -4.24 -9.26 4.63
CA TRP A 235 -3.14 -8.34 4.35
C TRP A 235 -3.61 -7.03 3.72
N LEU A 236 -4.47 -7.14 2.71
CA LEU A 236 -5.07 -5.95 2.08
C LEU A 236 -6.00 -5.21 3.06
N GLY A 237 -6.76 -5.97 3.86
CA GLY A 237 -7.61 -5.42 4.91
C GLY A 237 -6.83 -4.63 5.97
N TYR A 238 -5.65 -5.10 6.39
CA TYR A 238 -4.79 -4.37 7.32
C TYR A 238 -4.31 -3.03 6.75
N VAL A 239 -3.92 -3.00 5.47
CA VAL A 239 -3.55 -1.74 4.80
C VAL A 239 -4.75 -0.79 4.78
N GLY A 240 -5.95 -1.29 4.43
CA GLY A 240 -7.17 -0.48 4.44
C GLY A 240 -7.51 0.08 5.82
N VAL A 241 -7.48 -0.75 6.87
CA VAL A 241 -7.72 -0.31 8.26
C VAL A 241 -6.69 0.74 8.70
N LEU A 242 -5.42 0.53 8.39
CA LEU A 242 -4.37 1.47 8.75
C LEU A 242 -4.51 2.81 8.00
N THR A 243 -4.92 2.76 6.72
CA THR A 243 -5.21 3.98 5.93
C THR A 243 -6.38 4.76 6.54
N VAL A 244 -7.48 4.08 6.89
CA VAL A 244 -8.63 4.71 7.55
C VAL A 244 -8.25 5.28 8.93
N PHE A 245 -7.43 4.56 9.68
CA PHE A 245 -6.92 5.04 10.97
C PHE A 245 -6.14 6.36 10.80
N TRP A 246 -5.17 6.42 9.87
CA TRP A 246 -4.41 7.64 9.62
C TRP A 246 -5.28 8.77 9.09
N ALA A 247 -6.27 8.47 8.24
CA ALA A 247 -7.23 9.46 7.76
C ALA A 247 -8.06 10.05 8.91
N ALA A 248 -8.53 9.19 9.83
CA ALA A 248 -9.26 9.65 11.01
C ALA A 248 -8.39 10.52 11.93
N VAL A 249 -7.12 10.10 12.16
CA VAL A 249 -6.17 10.89 12.94
C VAL A 249 -5.92 12.25 12.28
N LEU A 250 -5.74 12.28 10.96
CA LEU A 250 -5.52 13.53 10.22
C LEU A 250 -6.74 14.46 10.31
N VAL A 251 -7.97 13.93 10.12
CA VAL A 251 -9.21 14.71 10.24
C VAL A 251 -9.35 15.28 11.65
N LEU A 252 -9.17 14.46 12.68
CA LEU A 252 -9.22 14.93 14.08
C LEU A 252 -8.15 15.99 14.33
N ALA A 253 -6.92 15.75 13.91
CA ALA A 253 -5.82 16.67 14.06
C ALA A 253 -6.08 18.03 13.37
N SER A 254 -6.68 18.02 12.17
CA SER A 254 -7.00 19.24 11.43
C SER A 254 -8.08 20.09 12.12
N LEU A 255 -9.01 19.45 12.85
CA LEU A 255 -10.04 20.17 13.64
C LEU A 255 -9.43 20.97 14.79
N PHE A 256 -8.30 20.52 15.34
CA PHE A 256 -7.59 21.17 16.45
C PHE A 256 -6.47 22.11 16.01
N ALA A 257 -6.04 22.05 14.76
CA ALA A 257 -4.92 22.85 14.25
C ALA A 257 -5.24 24.35 14.03
N GLY A 258 -6.50 24.74 14.13
CA GLY A 258 -6.89 26.16 14.08
C GLY A 258 -6.47 26.92 12.82
N GLY A 259 -6.28 26.23 11.68
CA GLY A 259 -5.89 26.84 10.39
C GLY A 259 -4.41 27.26 10.30
N GLN A 260 -3.56 26.87 11.26
CA GLN A 260 -2.12 27.13 11.18
C GLN A 260 -1.43 26.10 10.27
N ASP A 261 -0.44 26.56 9.50
CA ASP A 261 0.46 25.72 8.70
C ASP A 261 1.39 24.90 9.62
N ALA A 262 0.84 23.87 10.24
CA ALA A 262 1.56 23.03 11.18
C ALA A 262 2.34 21.94 10.42
N SER A 263 3.65 21.95 10.51
CA SER A 263 4.54 20.96 9.88
C SER A 263 4.20 19.50 10.26
N TRP A 264 3.64 19.28 11.44
CA TRP A 264 3.18 17.96 11.89
C TRP A 264 1.95 17.45 11.15
N LEU A 265 1.04 18.33 10.63
CA LEU A 265 -0.06 17.92 9.76
C LEU A 265 0.48 17.34 8.45
N THR A 266 1.54 17.94 7.90
CA THR A 266 2.21 17.40 6.72
C THR A 266 2.75 15.99 6.98
N ALA A 267 3.36 15.75 8.15
CA ALA A 267 3.84 14.41 8.53
C ALA A 267 2.69 13.38 8.65
N LEU A 268 1.55 13.77 9.22
CA LEU A 268 0.36 12.91 9.26
C LEU A 268 -0.21 12.63 7.88
N TRP A 269 -0.24 13.64 7.02
CA TRP A 269 -0.64 13.49 5.62
C TRP A 269 0.27 12.51 4.88
N SER A 270 1.59 12.62 5.05
CA SER A 270 2.59 11.69 4.50
C SER A 270 2.37 10.26 4.97
N LEU A 271 2.11 10.03 6.25
CA LEU A 271 1.82 8.71 6.80
C LEU A 271 0.53 8.12 6.23
N MET A 272 -0.53 8.93 6.15
CA MET A 272 -1.80 8.52 5.56
C MET A 272 -1.61 8.14 4.08
N PHE A 273 -0.84 8.92 3.33
CA PHE A 273 -0.61 8.72 1.91
C PHE A 273 0.32 7.52 1.64
N LEU A 274 1.45 7.43 2.35
CA LEU A 274 2.45 6.37 2.15
C LEU A 274 1.90 4.99 2.52
N THR A 275 0.96 4.92 3.46
CA THR A 275 0.36 3.64 3.89
C THR A 275 -0.27 2.85 2.75
N PRO A 276 -1.22 3.36 1.94
CA PRO A 276 -1.74 2.63 0.78
C PRO A 276 -0.74 2.57 -0.37
N VAL A 277 0.08 3.60 -0.57
CA VAL A 277 1.04 3.69 -1.68
C VAL A 277 2.11 2.60 -1.58
N ALA A 278 2.68 2.34 -0.43
CA ALA A 278 3.64 1.26 -0.22
C ALA A 278 2.96 -0.04 0.25
N GLY A 279 1.89 0.07 1.03
CA GLY A 279 1.23 -1.07 1.66
C GLY A 279 0.48 -1.97 0.68
N ILE A 280 -0.22 -1.41 -0.32
CA ILE A 280 -0.96 -2.22 -1.30
C ILE A 280 -0.02 -3.12 -2.13
N PRO A 281 1.04 -2.61 -2.79
CA PRO A 281 1.95 -3.47 -3.53
C PRO A 281 2.65 -4.50 -2.63
N LEU A 282 3.03 -4.12 -1.41
CA LEU A 282 3.62 -5.04 -0.45
C LEU A 282 2.64 -6.14 -0.03
N ALA A 283 1.39 -5.79 0.28
CA ALA A 283 0.34 -6.75 0.58
C ALA A 283 0.09 -7.72 -0.59
N CYS A 284 0.11 -7.21 -1.83
CA CYS A 284 -0.02 -8.04 -3.02
C CYS A 284 1.16 -9.01 -3.19
N VAL A 285 2.41 -8.55 -3.00
CA VAL A 285 3.60 -9.41 -3.05
C VAL A 285 3.52 -10.50 -1.99
N VAL A 286 3.24 -10.12 -0.74
CA VAL A 286 3.14 -11.08 0.37
C VAL A 286 2.01 -12.08 0.11
N ALA A 287 0.83 -11.62 -0.27
CA ALA A 287 -0.33 -12.48 -0.46
C ALA A 287 -0.17 -13.43 -1.66
N VAL A 288 0.41 -12.97 -2.76
CA VAL A 288 0.49 -13.76 -4.01
C VAL A 288 1.72 -14.68 -4.02
N LEU A 289 2.86 -14.24 -3.46
CA LEU A 289 4.12 -15.00 -3.51
C LEU A 289 4.36 -15.88 -2.29
N LYS A 290 3.98 -15.45 -1.08
CA LYS A 290 4.24 -16.17 0.16
C LYS A 290 3.61 -17.55 0.20
N TYR A 291 2.39 -17.69 -0.33
CA TYR A 291 1.63 -18.96 -0.30
C TYR A 291 2.09 -20.00 -1.32
N ARG A 292 3.07 -19.67 -2.17
CA ARG A 292 3.74 -20.63 -3.06
C ARG A 292 5.16 -21.04 -2.61
N LEU A 293 5.70 -20.39 -1.56
CA LEU A 293 7.06 -20.64 -1.02
C LEU A 293 6.93 -20.89 0.48
N TYR A 294 6.71 -22.13 0.85
CA TYR A 294 6.39 -22.60 2.21
C TYR A 294 7.39 -22.20 3.32
N ASP A 295 8.66 -21.86 2.99
CA ASP A 295 9.72 -21.67 3.99
C ASP A 295 10.11 -20.22 4.32
N LEU A 296 9.96 -19.28 3.39
CA LEU A 296 10.30 -17.85 3.66
C LEU A 296 9.19 -17.10 4.42
N GLY A 297 8.01 -17.69 4.50
CA GLY A 297 6.79 -17.05 5.01
C GLY A 297 6.83 -16.65 6.48
N ARG A 298 7.57 -17.37 7.29
CA ARG A 298 7.59 -17.15 8.75
C ARG A 298 8.45 -15.95 9.15
N VAL A 299 9.59 -15.74 8.47
CA VAL A 299 10.51 -14.62 8.75
C VAL A 299 9.93 -13.31 8.23
N VAL A 300 9.46 -13.27 6.98
CA VAL A 300 8.87 -12.06 6.37
C VAL A 300 7.60 -11.61 7.11
N SER A 301 6.74 -12.57 7.52
CA SER A 301 5.53 -12.26 8.30
C SER A 301 5.85 -11.60 9.64
N ARG A 302 6.88 -12.06 10.34
CA ARG A 302 7.33 -11.45 11.59
C ARG A 302 7.83 -10.04 11.38
N THR A 303 8.77 -9.85 10.44
CA THR A 303 9.37 -8.54 10.18
C THR A 303 8.32 -7.51 9.77
N VAL A 304 7.40 -7.87 8.87
CA VAL A 304 6.31 -6.97 8.43
C VAL A 304 5.33 -6.69 9.58
N THR A 305 4.96 -7.69 10.37
CA THR A 305 4.07 -7.47 11.53
C THR A 305 4.73 -6.58 12.58
N TYR A 306 6.01 -6.80 12.87
CA TYR A 306 6.75 -5.94 13.79
C TYR A 306 6.92 -4.51 13.24
N ALA A 307 7.18 -4.34 11.95
CA ALA A 307 7.25 -3.03 11.31
C ALA A 307 5.91 -2.27 11.39
N ILE A 308 4.78 -2.95 11.12
CA ILE A 308 3.44 -2.35 11.23
C ILE A 308 3.13 -2.00 12.69
N VAL A 309 3.40 -2.90 13.63
CA VAL A 309 3.16 -2.65 15.07
C VAL A 309 4.04 -1.52 15.58
N THR A 310 5.31 -1.49 15.18
CA THR A 310 6.23 -0.42 15.55
C THR A 310 5.79 0.91 14.94
N GLY A 311 5.41 0.93 13.66
CA GLY A 311 4.87 2.12 13.00
C GLY A 311 3.59 2.63 13.66
N LEU A 312 2.66 1.74 14.02
CA LEU A 312 1.45 2.08 14.77
C LEU A 312 1.77 2.67 16.14
N LEU A 313 2.72 2.06 16.86
CA LEU A 313 3.14 2.53 18.18
C LEU A 313 3.84 3.89 18.13
N VAL A 314 4.70 4.10 17.14
CA VAL A 314 5.35 5.40 16.88
C VAL A 314 4.29 6.45 16.54
N GLY A 315 3.31 6.10 15.70
CA GLY A 315 2.20 7.00 15.34
C GLY A 315 1.32 7.35 16.54
N VAL A 316 0.98 6.40 17.39
CA VAL A 316 0.25 6.64 18.64
C VAL A 316 1.06 7.51 19.59
N TYR A 317 2.37 7.27 19.73
CA TYR A 317 3.25 8.08 20.55
C TYR A 317 3.35 9.52 20.02
N ALA A 318 3.61 9.69 18.71
CA ALA A 318 3.65 11.00 18.08
C ALA A 318 2.30 11.73 18.22
N GLY A 319 1.18 11.02 18.04
CA GLY A 319 -0.17 11.56 18.26
C GLY A 319 -0.41 12.01 19.70
N LEU A 320 0.03 11.22 20.69
CA LEU A 320 -0.08 11.60 22.12
C LEU A 320 0.79 12.81 22.48
N VAL A 321 2.02 12.86 21.96
CA VAL A 321 2.91 14.01 22.19
C VAL A 321 2.32 15.27 21.54
N LEU A 322 1.83 15.17 20.32
CA LEU A 322 1.18 16.28 19.62
C LEU A 322 -0.11 16.73 20.32
N LEU A 323 -0.93 15.79 20.77
CA LEU A 323 -2.12 16.08 21.57
C LEU A 323 -1.76 16.84 22.85
N ALA A 324 -0.75 16.36 23.58
CA ALA A 324 -0.29 16.98 24.81
C ALA A 324 0.28 18.39 24.61
N THR A 325 1.03 18.61 23.52
CA THR A 325 1.70 19.89 23.26
C THR A 325 0.81 20.92 22.58
N GLN A 326 -0.17 20.49 21.77
CA GLN A 326 -1.00 21.41 20.98
C GLN A 326 -2.39 21.65 21.58
N VAL A 327 -3.01 20.62 22.19
CA VAL A 327 -4.37 20.75 22.75
C VAL A 327 -4.37 21.37 24.15
N LEU A 328 -3.35 21.06 24.97
CA LEU A 328 -3.29 21.56 26.32
C LEU A 328 -2.75 22.99 26.42
N THR A 329 -2.45 23.67 25.30
CA THR A 329 -1.95 25.07 25.23
C THR A 329 -0.93 25.42 26.34
N ILE A 330 -0.09 24.45 26.67
CA ILE A 330 0.86 24.57 27.78
C ILE A 330 2.04 25.40 27.27
N THR A 331 2.03 26.68 27.54
CA THR A 331 3.08 27.63 27.17
C THR A 331 4.33 27.55 28.08
N SER A 332 4.24 26.83 29.19
CA SER A 332 5.37 26.64 30.10
C SER A 332 6.32 25.52 29.63
N PRO A 333 7.63 25.77 29.44
CA PRO A 333 8.62 24.76 29.10
C PRO A 333 8.64 23.55 30.04
N VAL A 334 8.39 23.78 31.33
CA VAL A 334 8.36 22.73 32.36
C VAL A 334 7.15 21.80 32.17
N ALA A 335 6.01 22.36 31.80
CA ALA A 335 4.79 21.57 31.58
C ALA A 335 4.84 20.79 30.27
N VAL A 336 5.48 21.32 29.22
CA VAL A 336 5.78 20.56 27.96
C VAL A 336 6.72 19.40 28.26
N ALA A 337 7.78 19.62 29.04
CA ALA A 337 8.70 18.54 29.44
C ALA A 337 7.96 17.47 30.28
N GLY A 338 7.08 17.88 31.20
CA GLY A 338 6.27 16.99 32.03
C GLY A 338 5.29 16.14 31.18
N ALA A 339 4.60 16.76 30.23
CA ALA A 339 3.68 16.06 29.30
C ALA A 339 4.42 15.07 28.40
N THR A 340 5.61 15.43 27.89
CA THR A 340 6.45 14.54 27.08
C THR A 340 6.96 13.36 27.90
N LEU A 341 7.38 13.57 29.15
CA LEU A 341 7.78 12.52 30.09
C LEU A 341 6.60 11.58 30.42
N ALA A 342 5.41 12.13 30.66
CA ALA A 342 4.20 11.33 30.90
C ALA A 342 3.81 10.48 29.66
N ALA A 343 3.88 11.06 28.46
CA ALA A 343 3.66 10.32 27.23
C ALA A 343 4.70 9.20 27.04
N ALA A 344 5.97 9.45 27.30
CA ALA A 344 7.05 8.47 27.27
C ALA A 344 6.85 7.34 28.29
N ALA A 345 6.41 7.68 29.50
CA ALA A 345 6.11 6.71 30.56
C ALA A 345 4.90 5.80 30.21
N LEU A 346 3.87 6.35 29.58
CA LEU A 346 2.70 5.59 29.09
C LEU A 346 3.05 4.70 27.89
N PHE A 347 4.00 5.13 27.06
CA PHE A 347 4.40 4.37 25.87
C PHE A 347 5.06 3.03 26.23
N GLY A 348 5.90 2.99 27.29
CA GLY A 348 6.58 1.77 27.73
C GLY A 348 5.61 0.60 28.00
N PRO A 349 4.64 0.75 28.91
CA PRO A 349 3.67 -0.31 29.20
C PRO A 349 2.73 -0.61 28.02
N LEU A 350 2.38 0.37 27.20
CA LEU A 350 1.55 0.15 26.00
C LEU A 350 2.30 -0.69 24.96
N ARG A 351 3.55 -0.34 24.69
CA ARG A 351 4.44 -1.10 23.78
C ARG A 351 4.59 -2.54 24.24
N SER A 352 4.87 -2.77 25.51
CA SER A 352 5.06 -4.12 26.03
C SER A 352 3.78 -4.95 25.97
N ARG A 353 2.62 -4.38 26.29
CA ARG A 353 1.32 -5.07 26.18
C ARG A 353 0.95 -5.44 24.74
N VAL A 354 1.18 -4.54 23.81
CA VAL A 354 0.91 -4.79 22.37
C VAL A 354 1.88 -5.84 21.84
N GLN A 355 3.18 -5.71 22.10
CA GLN A 355 4.18 -6.70 21.74
C GLN A 355 3.86 -8.09 22.31
N HIS A 356 3.56 -8.21 23.59
CA HIS A 356 3.20 -9.48 24.22
C HIS A 356 1.92 -10.11 23.63
N ARG A 357 0.91 -9.31 23.25
CA ARG A 357 -0.29 -9.82 22.58
C ARG A 357 0.01 -10.32 21.18
N VAL A 358 0.84 -9.61 20.43
CA VAL A 358 1.29 -10.01 19.10
C VAL A 358 2.14 -11.28 19.18
N ASP A 359 3.12 -11.33 20.08
CA ASP A 359 3.97 -12.51 20.31
C ASP A 359 3.15 -13.74 20.70
N ARG A 360 2.17 -13.58 21.58
CA ARG A 360 1.27 -14.66 22.02
C ARG A 360 0.42 -15.19 20.84
N ARG A 361 0.01 -14.32 19.91
CA ARG A 361 -0.82 -14.73 18.76
C ARG A 361 0.01 -15.38 17.63
N PHE A 362 1.26 -14.96 17.45
CA PHE A 362 2.15 -15.47 16.39
C PHE A 362 3.08 -16.60 16.86
N ASN A 363 3.35 -16.72 18.17
CA ASN A 363 4.23 -17.76 18.74
C ASN A 363 3.46 -18.96 19.33
N ARG A 364 2.15 -19.06 19.16
CA ARG A 364 1.37 -20.21 19.67
C ARG A 364 1.96 -21.55 19.23
N ALA A 365 2.37 -21.69 17.98
CA ALA A 365 2.97 -22.91 17.46
C ALA A 365 4.31 -23.25 18.15
N ARG A 366 5.13 -22.25 18.47
CA ARG A 366 6.42 -22.48 19.15
C ARG A 366 6.22 -22.78 20.64
N TYR A 367 5.27 -22.09 21.30
CA TYR A 367 4.93 -22.33 22.69
C TYR A 367 4.29 -23.72 22.89
N SER A 368 3.50 -24.17 21.92
CA SER A 368 2.94 -25.52 21.89
C SER A 368 4.03 -26.57 21.65
N ALA A 369 5.00 -26.30 20.74
CA ALA A 369 6.11 -27.22 20.47
C ALA A 369 7.09 -27.31 21.66
N GLU A 370 7.42 -26.20 22.32
CA GLU A 370 8.26 -26.20 23.53
C GLU A 370 7.59 -26.91 24.71
N ARG A 371 6.26 -26.74 24.86
CA ARG A 371 5.48 -27.45 25.88
C ARG A 371 5.37 -28.94 25.58
N LEU A 372 5.17 -29.32 24.31
CA LEU A 372 5.16 -30.72 23.87
C LEU A 372 6.51 -31.37 24.09
N LEU A 373 7.63 -30.71 23.75
CA LEU A 373 8.97 -31.18 24.00
C LEU A 373 9.28 -31.33 25.51
N ALA A 374 8.86 -30.35 26.32
CA ALA A 374 9.02 -30.40 27.77
C ALA A 374 8.20 -31.55 28.40
N SER A 375 6.95 -31.73 27.98
CA SER A 375 6.10 -32.81 28.44
C SER A 375 6.59 -34.21 27.98
N PHE A 376 7.16 -34.26 26.79
CA PHE A 376 7.79 -35.47 26.26
C PHE A 376 9.09 -35.80 27.01
N ALA A 377 9.95 -34.80 27.25
CA ALA A 377 11.17 -34.99 28.03
C ALA A 377 10.88 -35.42 29.48
N ALA A 378 9.81 -34.89 30.10
CA ALA A 378 9.38 -35.31 31.43
C ALA A 378 8.91 -36.78 31.46
N ARG A 379 8.16 -37.22 30.44
CA ARG A 379 7.69 -38.60 30.30
C ARG A 379 8.82 -39.58 29.99
N LEU A 380 9.78 -39.20 29.14
CA LEU A 380 10.98 -39.97 28.86
C LEU A 380 11.81 -40.27 30.12
N THR A 381 11.72 -39.41 31.13
CA THR A 381 12.46 -39.63 32.42
C THR A 381 11.75 -40.62 33.33
N GLU A 382 10.47 -40.88 33.11
CA GLU A 382 9.66 -41.78 33.92
C GLU A 382 9.46 -43.21 33.29
N GLU A 383 9.61 -43.35 31.97
CA GLU A 383 9.43 -44.62 31.26
C GLU A 383 10.74 -45.27 30.86
N LEU A 384 10.90 -46.52 31.35
CA LEU A 384 12.10 -47.38 31.08
C LEU A 384 11.90 -48.33 29.90
N ASP A 385 10.73 -48.31 29.23
CA ASP A 385 10.41 -49.21 28.12
C ASP A 385 10.58 -48.52 26.76
N ALA A 386 11.45 -49.08 25.91
CA ALA A 386 11.79 -48.53 24.60
C ALA A 386 10.61 -48.53 23.62
N ASP A 387 9.69 -49.49 23.74
CA ASP A 387 8.52 -49.59 22.87
C ASP A 387 7.46 -48.52 23.24
N ALA A 388 7.27 -48.26 24.52
CA ALA A 388 6.37 -47.20 25.02
C ALA A 388 6.91 -45.80 24.61
N VAL A 389 8.22 -45.59 24.68
CA VAL A 389 8.90 -44.37 24.23
C VAL A 389 8.72 -44.13 22.73
N THR A 390 8.80 -45.20 21.93
CA THR A 390 8.65 -45.14 20.47
C THR A 390 7.19 -44.76 20.09
N GLU A 391 6.21 -45.35 20.77
CA GLU A 391 4.79 -45.08 20.54
C GLU A 391 4.39 -43.65 20.96
N ASP A 392 4.90 -43.16 22.10
CA ASP A 392 4.65 -41.80 22.57
C ASP A 392 5.35 -40.75 21.69
N LEU A 393 6.53 -41.05 21.14
CA LEU A 393 7.20 -40.26 20.13
C LEU A 393 6.36 -40.16 18.84
N ALA A 394 5.89 -41.34 18.34
CA ALA A 394 5.03 -41.38 17.17
C ALA A 394 3.74 -40.54 17.35
N ARG A 395 3.11 -40.68 18.50
CA ARG A 395 1.90 -39.94 18.86
C ARG A 395 2.18 -38.43 18.97
N SER A 396 3.27 -38.03 19.60
CA SER A 396 3.65 -36.63 19.78
C SER A 396 3.96 -35.96 18.43
N VAL A 397 4.64 -36.64 17.53
CA VAL A 397 4.93 -36.16 16.17
C VAL A 397 3.66 -36.08 15.34
N HIS A 398 2.75 -37.06 15.47
CA HIS A 398 1.48 -37.05 14.77
C HIS A 398 0.60 -35.86 15.19
N VAL A 399 0.51 -35.58 16.49
CA VAL A 399 -0.24 -34.43 17.03
C VAL A 399 0.40 -33.08 16.64
N ALA A 400 1.72 -33.00 16.57
CA ALA A 400 2.43 -31.75 16.31
C ALA A 400 2.52 -31.39 14.82
N LEU A 401 2.63 -32.37 13.94
CA LEU A 401 2.95 -32.15 12.51
C LEU A 401 1.88 -32.69 11.55
N GLU A 402 0.91 -33.51 12.05
CA GLU A 402 -0.14 -34.15 11.23
C GLU A 402 0.41 -34.77 9.93
N PRO A 403 1.52 -35.59 9.98
CA PRO A 403 2.11 -36.13 8.78
C PRO A 403 1.22 -37.21 8.16
N ALA A 404 1.19 -37.28 6.82
CA ALA A 404 0.45 -38.33 6.10
C ALA A 404 1.02 -39.74 6.33
N HIS A 405 2.34 -39.83 6.57
CA HIS A 405 3.05 -41.06 6.92
C HIS A 405 4.17 -40.76 7.93
N LEU A 406 4.32 -41.64 8.93
CA LEU A 406 5.37 -41.58 9.94
C LEU A 406 6.05 -42.93 10.00
N SER A 407 7.41 -42.94 9.94
CA SER A 407 8.22 -44.11 10.19
C SER A 407 9.38 -43.80 11.14
N ILE A 408 9.57 -44.63 12.14
CA ILE A 408 10.61 -44.50 13.15
C ILE A 408 11.64 -45.63 12.96
N TRP A 409 12.90 -45.29 12.86
CA TRP A 409 13.99 -46.23 12.70
C TRP A 409 14.84 -46.21 13.97
N LEU A 410 14.92 -47.36 14.63
CA LEU A 410 15.80 -47.56 15.79
C LEU A 410 17.12 -48.12 15.31
N ALA A 411 18.24 -47.47 15.65
CA ALA A 411 19.55 -48.01 15.38
C ALA A 411 19.87 -49.12 16.36
N GLU A 412 20.03 -50.35 15.88
CA GLU A 412 20.55 -51.44 16.70
C GLU A 412 22.00 -51.10 17.14
N ARG A 413 22.23 -51.01 18.46
CA ARG A 413 23.58 -50.91 19.00
C ARG A 413 24.26 -52.25 18.77
N ARG A 414 25.27 -52.26 17.87
CA ARG A 414 26.30 -53.31 17.83
C ARG A 414 27.26 -53.18 18.98
#